data_ff164119579bfa6c520123e9a083e73e
#
_entry.id   ff164119579bfa6c520123e9a083e73e
#
_cell.length_a   1.000
_cell.length_b   1.000
_cell.length_c   1.000
_cell.angle_alpha   90.00
_cell.angle_beta   90.00
_cell.angle_gamma   90.00
#
_symmetry.space_group_name_H-M   'P 1'
#
loop_
_entity.id
_entity.type
_entity.pdbx_description
1 polymer ?
#
loop_
_entity_poly.entity_id
_entity_poly.type
_entity_poly.pdbx_seq_one_letter_code
_entity_poly.pdbx_strand_id
1 'polypeptide(L)'
;MKVSIMNYKIKQLEKSDIKQSIEIWNDIVSDGIAFPQTELLNEETGLEFFNSQSFTGIAYDKNSGEIVGLYILHPNNIGRCGHISNASYAVKKDKRGHGIGELLVKNCLTKAKELGFKILQFNAVVAINTSALKLYKKLGFTQLGVIPKGFLLKDGTYEDIIPHYIEL
;
A
#
# COMPACT_ATOMS: atom_id res chain seq x y z
N MET A 1 -24.35 11.44 0.99
CA MET A 1 -24.21 11.09 -0.44
C MET A 1 -23.09 10.04 -0.57
N LYS A 2 -23.39 8.84 -1.08
CA LYS A 2 -22.31 7.85 -1.36
C LYS A 2 -21.46 8.40 -2.51
N VAL A 3 -20.23 8.80 -2.23
CA VAL A 3 -19.26 9.14 -3.27
C VAL A 3 -19.04 7.87 -4.11
N SER A 4 -19.38 7.93 -5.38
CA SER A 4 -19.22 6.78 -6.28
C SER A 4 -17.72 6.53 -6.53
N ILE A 5 -17.31 5.28 -6.45
CA ILE A 5 -15.95 4.82 -6.83
C ILE A 5 -15.56 5.26 -8.26
N MET A 6 -16.55 5.56 -9.10
CA MET A 6 -16.36 6.05 -10.48
C MET A 6 -15.68 7.44 -10.56
N ASN A 7 -15.57 8.18 -9.45
CA ASN A 7 -14.90 9.48 -9.43
C ASN A 7 -13.38 9.38 -9.29
N TYR A 8 -12.84 8.20 -8.92
CA TYR A 8 -11.41 8.01 -8.74
C TYR A 8 -10.78 7.30 -9.92
N LYS A 9 -9.56 7.70 -10.27
CA LYS A 9 -8.70 7.03 -11.26
C LYS A 9 -7.33 6.79 -10.67
N ILE A 10 -6.60 5.84 -11.28
CA ILE A 10 -5.20 5.58 -10.92
C ILE A 10 -4.31 5.98 -12.11
N LYS A 11 -3.20 6.61 -11.81
CA LYS A 11 -2.10 6.88 -12.73
C LYS A 11 -0.76 6.54 -12.07
N GLN A 12 0.29 6.48 -12.85
CA GLN A 12 1.65 6.45 -12.33
C GLN A 12 1.98 7.79 -11.66
N LEU A 13 2.71 7.74 -10.56
CA LEU A 13 3.19 8.93 -9.86
C LEU A 13 4.13 9.74 -10.77
N GLU A 14 3.94 11.05 -10.80
CA GLU A 14 4.77 12.02 -11.48
C GLU A 14 5.40 13.00 -10.48
N LYS A 15 6.39 13.78 -10.90
CA LYS A 15 7.10 14.72 -10.02
C LYS A 15 6.16 15.73 -9.34
N SER A 16 5.12 16.17 -10.04
CA SER A 16 4.11 17.09 -9.49
C SER A 16 3.26 16.49 -8.37
N ASP A 17 3.22 15.16 -8.26
CA ASP A 17 2.40 14.43 -7.29
C ASP A 17 3.13 14.17 -5.96
N ILE A 18 4.45 14.38 -5.94
CA ILE A 18 5.33 14.00 -4.82
C ILE A 18 4.86 14.59 -3.49
N LYS A 19 4.57 15.88 -3.45
CA LYS A 19 4.20 16.58 -2.21
C LYS A 19 2.97 15.97 -1.55
N GLN A 20 1.87 15.81 -2.28
CA GLN A 20 0.65 15.19 -1.75
C GLN A 20 0.85 13.71 -1.39
N SER A 21 1.67 12.99 -2.16
CA SER A 21 1.99 11.58 -1.90
C SER A 21 2.78 11.40 -0.60
N ILE A 22 3.75 12.29 -0.33
CA ILE A 22 4.51 12.32 0.93
C ILE A 22 3.58 12.58 2.12
N GLU A 23 2.67 13.54 2.03
CA GLU A 23 1.71 13.85 3.09
C GLU A 23 0.89 12.60 3.48
N ILE A 24 0.35 11.88 2.48
CA ILE A 24 -0.44 10.66 2.71
C ILE A 24 0.45 9.54 3.30
N TRP A 25 1.67 9.35 2.75
CA TRP A 25 2.60 8.34 3.25
C TRP A 25 2.99 8.59 4.70
N ASN A 26 3.40 9.81 5.00
CA ASN A 26 3.84 10.21 6.34
C ASN A 26 2.72 10.12 7.39
N ASP A 27 1.49 10.37 7.00
CA ASP A 27 0.32 10.16 7.87
C ASP A 27 0.22 8.70 8.33
N ILE A 28 0.44 7.74 7.41
CA ILE A 28 0.41 6.30 7.74
C ILE A 28 1.59 5.90 8.61
N VAL A 29 2.80 6.40 8.28
CA VAL A 29 4.01 6.17 9.09
C VAL A 29 3.81 6.74 10.51
N SER A 30 3.27 7.96 10.60
CA SER A 30 2.99 8.62 11.88
C SER A 30 1.93 7.91 12.72
N ASP A 31 0.97 7.23 12.11
CA ASP A 31 -0.01 6.41 12.83
C ASP A 31 0.66 5.20 13.51
N GLY A 32 1.69 4.62 12.90
CA GLY A 32 2.50 3.55 13.48
C GLY A 32 1.75 2.24 13.70
N ILE A 33 0.76 1.92 12.85
CA ILE A 33 -0.08 0.71 12.95
C ILE A 33 -0.16 -0.10 11.66
N ALA A 34 0.53 0.33 10.61
CA ALA A 34 0.43 -0.34 9.29
C ALA A 34 1.77 -0.49 8.60
N PHE A 35 2.58 0.56 8.53
CA PHE A 35 3.87 0.54 7.83
C PHE A 35 5.02 0.29 8.80
N PRO A 36 6.03 -0.52 8.39
CA PRO A 36 7.21 -0.78 9.23
C PRO A 36 8.18 0.41 9.32
N GLN A 37 8.05 1.40 8.42
CA GLN A 37 8.89 2.59 8.43
C GLN A 37 8.61 3.45 9.66
N THR A 38 9.65 4.06 10.22
CA THR A 38 9.59 4.98 11.36
C THR A 38 9.98 6.40 10.99
N GLU A 39 10.70 6.57 9.88
CA GLU A 39 11.17 7.86 9.40
C GLU A 39 10.20 8.48 8.41
N LEU A 40 10.00 9.79 8.53
CA LEU A 40 9.16 10.56 7.61
C LEU A 40 9.96 10.97 6.38
N LEU A 41 9.29 10.98 5.24
CA LEU A 41 9.85 11.45 3.98
C LEU A 41 9.77 12.98 3.89
N ASN A 42 10.81 13.61 3.35
CA ASN A 42 10.79 14.96 2.82
C ASN A 42 10.72 14.95 1.28
N GLU A 43 10.74 16.10 0.61
CA GLU A 43 10.60 16.16 -0.84
C GLU A 43 11.73 15.42 -1.58
N GLU A 44 12.97 15.51 -1.09
CA GLU A 44 14.13 14.84 -1.70
C GLU A 44 14.07 13.33 -1.49
N THR A 45 13.95 12.89 -0.23
CA THR A 45 13.90 11.47 0.12
C THR A 45 12.64 10.80 -0.42
N GLY A 46 11.51 11.53 -0.49
CA GLY A 46 10.27 11.02 -1.07
C GLY A 46 10.36 10.82 -2.57
N LEU A 47 10.99 11.77 -3.30
CA LEU A 47 11.22 11.62 -4.74
C LEU A 47 12.09 10.40 -5.03
N GLU A 48 13.18 10.22 -4.28
CA GLU A 48 14.07 9.06 -4.41
C GLU A 48 13.33 7.77 -4.08
N PHE A 49 12.64 7.74 -2.94
CA PHE A 49 11.90 6.57 -2.47
C PHE A 49 10.84 6.09 -3.48
N PHE A 50 9.99 6.99 -3.98
CA PHE A 50 8.94 6.60 -4.91
C PHE A 50 9.48 6.24 -6.29
N ASN A 51 10.57 6.87 -6.75
CA ASN A 51 11.20 6.55 -8.02
C ASN A 51 12.00 5.24 -7.99
N SER A 52 12.46 4.80 -6.84
CA SER A 52 13.17 3.51 -6.69
C SER A 52 12.27 2.29 -6.78
N GLN A 53 10.95 2.48 -6.70
CA GLN A 53 9.99 1.38 -6.79
C GLN A 53 9.85 0.88 -8.23
N SER A 54 9.47 -0.39 -8.41
CA SER A 54 9.10 -0.91 -9.74
C SER A 54 7.90 -0.17 -10.32
N PHE A 55 6.99 0.27 -9.46
CA PHE A 55 5.86 1.13 -9.80
C PHE A 55 5.32 1.83 -8.56
N THR A 56 4.98 3.11 -8.71
CA THR A 56 4.20 3.85 -7.72
C THR A 56 2.92 4.34 -8.37
N GLY A 57 1.78 3.84 -7.92
CA GLY A 57 0.46 4.22 -8.42
C GLY A 57 -0.24 5.17 -7.45
N ILE A 58 -0.85 6.22 -7.97
CA ILE A 58 -1.65 7.16 -7.19
C ILE A 58 -3.11 7.13 -7.62
N ALA A 59 -4.02 7.13 -6.64
CA ALA A 59 -5.44 7.35 -6.86
C ALA A 59 -5.76 8.84 -6.68
N TYR A 60 -6.44 9.41 -7.64
CA TYR A 60 -6.85 10.82 -7.62
C TYR A 60 -8.34 11.00 -7.94
N ASP A 61 -8.94 12.04 -7.37
CA ASP A 61 -10.30 12.46 -7.69
C ASP A 61 -10.30 13.20 -9.04
N LYS A 62 -11.12 12.73 -9.98
CA LYS A 62 -11.19 13.28 -11.35
C LYS A 62 -11.68 14.73 -11.42
N ASN A 63 -12.45 15.16 -10.41
CA ASN A 63 -13.06 16.49 -10.42
C ASN A 63 -12.11 17.54 -9.83
N SER A 64 -11.42 17.20 -8.75
CA SER A 64 -10.52 18.13 -8.04
C SER A 64 -9.04 17.96 -8.38
N GLY A 65 -8.63 16.79 -8.91
CA GLY A 65 -7.22 16.42 -9.06
C GLY A 65 -6.54 16.04 -7.74
N GLU A 66 -7.26 16.04 -6.62
CA GLU A 66 -6.73 15.70 -5.31
C GLU A 66 -6.24 14.24 -5.28
N ILE A 67 -5.03 14.00 -4.80
CA ILE A 67 -4.53 12.65 -4.54
C ILE A 67 -5.17 12.14 -3.25
N VAL A 68 -5.82 10.98 -3.32
CA VAL A 68 -6.60 10.40 -2.23
C VAL A 68 -6.00 9.09 -1.70
N GLY A 69 -5.00 8.55 -2.38
CA GLY A 69 -4.29 7.36 -1.97
C GLY A 69 -3.18 7.00 -2.93
N LEU A 70 -2.33 6.09 -2.51
CA LEU A 70 -1.21 5.59 -3.33
C LEU A 70 -0.84 4.16 -2.94
N TYR A 71 -0.07 3.53 -3.81
CA TYR A 71 0.64 2.29 -3.50
C TYR A 71 2.04 2.30 -4.10
N ILE A 72 2.93 1.56 -3.47
CA ILE A 72 4.23 1.18 -4.02
C ILE A 72 4.24 -0.30 -4.33
N LEU A 73 4.95 -0.68 -5.39
CA LEU A 73 5.15 -2.07 -5.82
C LEU A 73 6.63 -2.29 -6.08
N HIS A 74 7.21 -3.33 -5.50
CA HIS A 74 8.62 -3.64 -5.64
C HIS A 74 8.87 -5.15 -5.49
N PRO A 75 10.05 -5.68 -5.89
CA PRO A 75 10.44 -7.04 -5.60
C PRO A 75 10.46 -7.28 -4.09
N ASN A 76 9.91 -8.41 -3.64
CA ASN A 76 9.98 -8.81 -2.23
C ASN A 76 11.30 -9.51 -1.90
N ASN A 77 11.97 -10.06 -2.93
CA ASN A 77 13.17 -10.87 -2.79
C ASN A 77 14.03 -10.74 -4.05
N ILE A 78 15.17 -11.43 -4.07
CA ILE A 78 16.18 -11.38 -5.14
C ILE A 78 16.36 -12.74 -5.82
N GLY A 79 17.04 -12.75 -6.96
CA GLY A 79 17.46 -13.95 -7.65
C GLY A 79 16.33 -14.90 -7.99
N ARG A 80 16.41 -16.12 -7.55
CA ARG A 80 15.40 -17.16 -7.83
C ARG A 80 14.02 -16.88 -7.22
N CYS A 81 13.92 -15.97 -6.26
CA CYS A 81 12.68 -15.50 -5.65
C CYS A 81 12.27 -14.09 -6.13
N GLY A 82 12.97 -13.53 -7.12
CA GLY A 82 12.72 -12.18 -7.64
C GLY A 82 11.40 -12.01 -8.38
N HIS A 83 10.69 -13.09 -8.68
CA HIS A 83 9.34 -13.09 -9.23
C HIS A 83 8.24 -12.83 -8.17
N ILE A 84 8.61 -12.75 -6.89
CA ILE A 84 7.71 -12.41 -5.79
C ILE A 84 7.81 -10.91 -5.55
N SER A 85 6.70 -10.23 -5.65
CA SER A 85 6.59 -8.79 -5.33
C SER A 85 6.01 -8.55 -3.95
N ASN A 86 6.18 -7.32 -3.47
CA ASN A 86 5.53 -6.78 -2.28
C ASN A 86 4.95 -5.41 -2.62
N ALA A 87 3.96 -4.98 -1.86
CA ALA A 87 3.31 -3.68 -2.02
C ALA A 87 2.86 -3.12 -0.67
N SER A 88 2.80 -1.78 -0.59
CA SER A 88 2.22 -1.07 0.53
C SER A 88 1.19 -0.07 0.00
N TYR A 89 0.07 0.08 0.71
CA TYR A 89 -1.05 0.93 0.30
C TYR A 89 -1.35 1.97 1.36
N ALA A 90 -1.55 3.20 0.94
CA ALA A 90 -1.96 4.31 1.78
C ALA A 90 -3.22 4.96 1.22
N VAL A 91 -4.20 5.22 2.08
CA VAL A 91 -5.43 5.96 1.74
C VAL A 91 -5.56 7.13 2.70
N LYS A 92 -5.80 8.32 2.16
CA LYS A 92 -6.04 9.55 2.92
C LYS A 92 -7.13 9.32 3.96
N LYS A 93 -6.93 9.78 5.20
CA LYS A 93 -7.78 9.43 6.35
C LYS A 93 -9.26 9.77 6.13
N ASP A 94 -9.53 10.97 5.63
CA ASP A 94 -10.89 11.46 5.35
C ASP A 94 -11.54 10.82 4.12
N LYS A 95 -10.79 10.03 3.35
CA LYS A 95 -11.26 9.32 2.15
C LYS A 95 -11.41 7.80 2.36
N ARG A 96 -11.16 7.31 3.57
CA ARG A 96 -11.36 5.88 3.90
C ARG A 96 -12.84 5.50 3.82
N GLY A 97 -13.13 4.23 3.59
CA GLY A 97 -14.50 3.73 3.45
C GLY A 97 -15.17 3.99 2.09
N HIS A 98 -14.50 4.64 1.15
CA HIS A 98 -15.01 4.94 -0.20
C HIS A 98 -14.55 3.95 -1.29
N GLY A 99 -13.96 2.81 -0.90
CA GLY A 99 -13.49 1.78 -1.84
C GLY A 99 -12.13 2.06 -2.49
N ILE A 100 -11.45 3.15 -2.12
CA ILE A 100 -10.15 3.54 -2.71
C ILE A 100 -9.09 2.46 -2.49
N GLY A 101 -9.04 1.87 -1.28
CA GLY A 101 -8.11 0.78 -0.99
C GLY A 101 -8.30 -0.43 -1.91
N GLU A 102 -9.53 -0.82 -2.19
CA GLU A 102 -9.84 -1.90 -3.13
C GLU A 102 -9.41 -1.55 -4.56
N LEU A 103 -9.64 -0.31 -4.99
CA LEU A 103 -9.22 0.19 -6.29
C LEU A 103 -7.69 0.14 -6.44
N LEU A 104 -6.95 0.57 -5.42
CA LEU A 104 -5.48 0.52 -5.39
C LEU A 104 -4.96 -0.91 -5.47
N VAL A 105 -5.49 -1.83 -4.65
CA VAL A 105 -5.05 -3.23 -4.65
C VAL A 105 -5.32 -3.90 -6.00
N LYS A 106 -6.51 -3.73 -6.58
CA LYS A 106 -6.86 -4.28 -7.89
C LYS A 106 -5.93 -3.77 -9.01
N ASN A 107 -5.64 -2.48 -9.02
CA ASN A 107 -4.70 -1.90 -9.97
C ASN A 107 -3.27 -2.44 -9.75
N CYS A 108 -2.84 -2.56 -8.50
CA CYS A 108 -1.54 -3.14 -8.15
C CYS A 108 -1.40 -4.59 -8.65
N LEU A 109 -2.42 -5.44 -8.47
CA LEU A 109 -2.41 -6.82 -8.98
C LEU A 109 -2.23 -6.85 -10.51
N THR A 110 -2.97 -6.01 -11.23
CA THR A 110 -2.82 -5.88 -12.69
C THR A 110 -1.42 -5.43 -13.07
N LYS A 111 -0.92 -4.38 -12.41
CA LYS A 111 0.41 -3.81 -12.68
C LYS A 111 1.54 -4.78 -12.34
N ALA A 112 1.43 -5.51 -11.24
CA ALA A 112 2.41 -6.53 -10.86
C ALA A 112 2.50 -7.64 -11.92
N LYS A 113 1.36 -8.09 -12.44
CA LYS A 113 1.31 -9.07 -13.54
C LYS A 113 1.93 -8.52 -14.83
N GLU A 114 1.62 -7.28 -15.21
CA GLU A 114 2.20 -6.60 -16.38
C GLU A 114 3.73 -6.48 -16.29
N LEU A 115 4.27 -6.25 -15.10
CA LEU A 115 5.70 -6.18 -14.83
C LEU A 115 6.38 -7.55 -14.72
N GLY A 116 5.63 -8.64 -14.89
CA GLY A 116 6.17 -10.00 -14.95
C GLY A 116 6.26 -10.72 -13.60
N PHE A 117 5.82 -10.09 -12.50
CA PHE A 117 5.71 -10.79 -11.21
C PHE A 117 4.70 -11.94 -11.31
N LYS A 118 4.89 -12.95 -10.48
CA LYS A 118 4.02 -14.15 -10.42
C LYS A 118 3.26 -14.26 -9.10
N ILE A 119 3.74 -13.58 -8.07
CA ILE A 119 3.17 -13.59 -6.73
C ILE A 119 3.23 -12.16 -6.19
N LEU A 120 2.17 -11.73 -5.53
CA LEU A 120 2.19 -10.58 -4.63
C LEU A 120 2.08 -11.08 -3.19
N GLN A 121 3.06 -10.73 -2.36
CA GLN A 121 3.16 -11.15 -0.97
C GLN A 121 3.23 -9.93 -0.04
N PHE A 122 2.46 -9.95 1.02
CA PHE A 122 2.59 -8.99 2.13
C PHE A 122 3.29 -9.66 3.30
N ASN A 123 4.35 -9.04 3.81
CA ASN A 123 5.17 -9.62 4.87
C ASN A 123 4.61 -9.35 6.27
N ALA A 124 3.95 -8.21 6.47
CA ALA A 124 3.60 -7.71 7.79
C ALA A 124 2.26 -6.98 7.80
N VAL A 125 1.17 -7.70 7.55
CA VAL A 125 -0.17 -7.14 7.79
C VAL A 125 -0.43 -7.19 9.29
N VAL A 126 -0.50 -6.02 9.94
CA VAL A 126 -0.68 -5.93 11.39
C VAL A 126 -2.08 -6.42 11.78
N ALA A 127 -2.17 -7.28 12.79
CA ALA A 127 -3.41 -7.98 13.17
C ALA A 127 -4.56 -7.03 13.55
N ILE A 128 -4.27 -5.86 14.11
CA ILE A 128 -5.27 -4.83 14.42
C ILE A 128 -5.77 -4.06 13.20
N ASN A 129 -5.11 -4.17 12.04
CA ASN A 129 -5.57 -3.57 10.80
C ASN A 129 -6.70 -4.40 10.15
N THR A 130 -7.84 -4.45 10.82
CA THR A 130 -8.98 -5.28 10.43
C THR A 130 -9.55 -4.89 9.06
N SER A 131 -9.42 -3.63 8.64
CA SER A 131 -9.86 -3.16 7.33
C SER A 131 -9.04 -3.79 6.20
N ALA A 132 -7.70 -3.85 6.35
CA ALA A 132 -6.82 -4.51 5.40
C ALA A 132 -7.08 -6.02 5.34
N LEU A 133 -7.20 -6.68 6.49
CA LEU A 133 -7.49 -8.12 6.56
C LEU A 133 -8.79 -8.49 5.85
N LYS A 134 -9.86 -7.71 6.07
CA LYS A 134 -11.15 -7.91 5.38
C LYS A 134 -11.03 -7.71 3.87
N LEU A 135 -10.29 -6.70 3.45
CA LEU A 135 -10.07 -6.39 2.03
C LEU A 135 -9.29 -7.51 1.34
N TYR A 136 -8.18 -7.96 1.94
CA TYR A 136 -7.35 -9.02 1.36
C TYR A 136 -8.11 -10.35 1.27
N LYS A 137 -8.88 -10.72 2.31
CA LYS A 137 -9.77 -11.87 2.26
C LYS A 137 -10.79 -11.78 1.13
N LYS A 138 -11.43 -10.61 0.97
CA LYS A 138 -12.39 -10.34 -0.12
C LYS A 138 -11.76 -10.51 -1.51
N LEU A 139 -10.49 -10.11 -1.66
CA LEU A 139 -9.75 -10.16 -2.92
C LEU A 139 -9.08 -11.51 -3.19
N GLY A 140 -9.24 -12.49 -2.31
CA GLY A 140 -8.74 -13.85 -2.51
C GLY A 140 -7.30 -14.09 -2.07
N PHE A 141 -6.72 -13.20 -1.26
CA PHE A 141 -5.40 -13.46 -0.66
C PHE A 141 -5.48 -14.60 0.35
N THR A 142 -4.45 -15.42 0.36
CA THR A 142 -4.25 -16.52 1.31
C THR A 142 -3.38 -16.06 2.47
N GLN A 143 -3.83 -16.31 3.71
CA GLN A 143 -3.01 -16.12 4.91
C GLN A 143 -2.00 -17.27 5.03
N LEU A 144 -0.74 -16.94 5.33
CA LEU A 144 0.34 -17.91 5.50
C LEU A 144 0.54 -18.33 6.96
N GLY A 145 -0.07 -17.63 7.89
CA GLY A 145 0.07 -17.88 9.32
C GLY A 145 0.11 -16.60 10.12
N VAL A 146 0.54 -16.70 11.37
CA VAL A 146 0.70 -15.57 12.31
C VAL A 146 2.11 -15.58 12.85
N ILE A 147 2.76 -14.43 12.84
CA ILE A 147 4.03 -14.21 13.55
C ILE A 147 3.69 -13.39 14.79
N PRO A 148 3.71 -14.01 16.01
CA PRO A 148 3.41 -13.30 17.24
C PRO A 148 4.41 -12.17 17.50
N LYS A 149 3.91 -11.02 17.97
CA LYS A 149 4.74 -9.86 18.32
C LYS A 149 5.64 -9.36 17.19
N GLY A 150 5.21 -9.51 15.95
CA GLY A 150 6.00 -9.16 14.75
C GLY A 150 6.06 -7.67 14.45
N PHE A 151 5.25 -6.83 15.09
CA PHE A 151 5.18 -5.40 14.84
C PHE A 151 5.25 -4.60 16.14
N LEU A 152 6.20 -3.67 16.22
CA LEU A 152 6.35 -2.75 17.35
C LEU A 152 5.44 -1.54 17.16
N LEU A 153 4.47 -1.35 18.05
CA LEU A 153 3.59 -0.18 18.06
C LEU A 153 4.28 1.05 18.71
N LYS A 154 3.72 2.22 18.45
CA LYS A 154 4.22 3.51 18.98
C LYS A 154 4.34 3.58 20.49
N ASP A 155 3.46 2.88 21.22
CA ASP A 155 3.43 2.85 22.69
C ASP A 155 4.46 1.89 23.30
N GLY A 156 5.25 1.21 22.46
CA GLY A 156 6.25 0.24 22.87
C GLY A 156 5.70 -1.19 23.06
N THR A 157 4.41 -1.41 22.81
CA THR A 157 3.82 -2.75 22.81
C THR A 157 4.02 -3.43 21.45
N TYR A 158 3.77 -4.73 21.38
CA TYR A 158 3.92 -5.51 20.17
C TYR A 158 2.59 -6.10 19.74
N GLU A 159 2.36 -6.09 18.43
CA GLU A 159 1.23 -6.74 17.77
C GLU A 159 1.67 -7.87 16.86
N ASP A 160 0.76 -8.81 16.63
CA ASP A 160 0.98 -9.90 15.69
C ASP A 160 0.95 -9.38 14.24
N ILE A 161 1.72 -10.04 13.37
CA ILE A 161 1.63 -9.82 11.92
C ILE A 161 1.17 -11.08 11.22
N ILE A 162 0.46 -10.88 10.10
CA ILE A 162 -0.18 -11.95 9.34
C ILE A 162 0.28 -11.84 7.88
N PRO A 163 1.31 -12.60 7.47
CA PRO A 163 1.73 -12.65 6.06
C PRO A 163 0.62 -13.19 5.17
N HIS A 164 0.50 -12.59 3.98
CA HIS A 164 -0.48 -12.96 2.97
C HIS A 164 0.18 -13.08 1.60
N TYR A 165 -0.38 -13.89 0.71
CA TYR A 165 0.04 -13.90 -0.69
C TYR A 165 -1.14 -14.16 -1.63
N ILE A 166 -0.93 -13.84 -2.89
CA ILE A 166 -1.82 -14.19 -4.00
C ILE A 166 -0.97 -14.49 -5.25
N GLU A 167 -1.36 -15.50 -6.01
CA GLU A 167 -0.80 -15.75 -7.35
C GLU A 167 -1.43 -14.79 -8.37
N LEU A 168 -0.62 -14.31 -9.34
CA LEU A 168 -1.00 -13.27 -10.31
C LEU A 168 -1.37 -13.83 -11.69
#